data_166e8b29e84099f7d80767105fc9f6bb
#
_entry.id   166e8b29e84099f7d80767105fc9f6bb
#
_cell.length_a   1.000
_cell.length_b   1.000
_cell.length_c   1.000
_cell.angle_alpha   90.00
_cell.angle_beta   90.00
_cell.angle_gamma   90.00
#
_symmetry.space_group_name_H-M   'P 1'
#
loop_
_entity.id
_entity.type
_entity.pdbx_description
1 polymer ?
#
loop_
_entity_poly.entity_id
_entity_poly.type
_entity_poly.pdbx_seq_one_letter_code
_entity_poly.pdbx_strand_id
1 'polypeptide(L)'
;MRYIDVVTDTLILITLLVKLGVAAAVASALARSRTFQRLLFAERRSKSQTAALMAFFLVPLTLGVWVRTKVPNFLAADISFETVILLGLLVGPGWAMLGGVVLSVPAVLHHEYLTPLFNAALGLAAGLLGKFVEMDEIWSFTPFIDLSLWRWVRRNLRKPRIDRQIMMLFLIAALEICREWLARLYPHRLFALDSGIWGLQVLVWLCAPMVVGIALKVWNALRIELKLEEQKRLLLEARLDALQRQINPHFLFNTLNSITALVRSQPELAREMTVKLANILRALLKDHDTYVPLRDELRFTDDYLDIEVVRFGANKLKVEKEIDPRTLEVLVPSILLQPLIENSIKHGLEPRINGGTVTLRSRLEGDRVFIEVADDGVGMGNRPPSALRRDGAGIGMKNVQERLDVLYGNQAHFNVVSNPGRGTLISIEIPAVIPDAT
;
A
#
# COMPACT_ATOMS: atom_id res chain seq x y z
N MET A 1 -57.29 21.21 -13.49
CA MET A 1 -56.62 19.89 -13.50
C MET A 1 -55.16 20.01 -13.98
N ARG A 2 -54.86 20.41 -15.23
CA ARG A 2 -53.45 20.49 -15.73
C ARG A 2 -52.47 21.36 -14.91
N TYR A 3 -52.92 22.48 -14.28
CA TYR A 3 -52.00 23.35 -13.52
C TYR A 3 -51.57 22.74 -12.20
N ILE A 4 -52.43 21.98 -11.52
CA ILE A 4 -52.14 21.29 -10.26
C ILE A 4 -51.18 20.12 -10.54
N ASP A 5 -51.37 19.39 -11.65
CA ASP A 5 -50.51 18.29 -12.07
C ASP A 5 -49.08 18.79 -12.36
N VAL A 6 -48.94 19.92 -13.07
CA VAL A 6 -47.63 20.53 -13.39
C VAL A 6 -46.88 20.98 -12.14
N VAL A 7 -47.59 21.56 -11.16
CA VAL A 7 -46.97 22.00 -9.88
C VAL A 7 -46.47 20.78 -9.09
N THR A 8 -47.24 19.69 -9.08
CA THR A 8 -46.85 18.44 -8.39
C THR A 8 -45.62 17.82 -9.04
N ASP A 9 -45.56 17.73 -10.36
CA ASP A 9 -44.44 17.17 -11.10
C ASP A 9 -43.17 18.00 -10.94
N THR A 10 -43.29 19.34 -10.97
CA THR A 10 -42.15 20.23 -10.68
C THR A 10 -41.63 20.05 -9.26
N LEU A 11 -42.53 19.89 -8.28
CA LEU A 11 -42.16 19.64 -6.90
C LEU A 11 -41.40 18.31 -6.74
N ILE A 12 -41.84 17.25 -7.45
CA ILE A 12 -41.15 15.96 -7.45
C ILE A 12 -39.74 16.12 -8.01
N LEU A 13 -39.56 16.78 -9.16
CA LEU A 13 -38.24 16.99 -9.75
C LEU A 13 -37.30 17.76 -8.81
N ILE A 14 -37.77 18.83 -8.19
CA ILE A 14 -37.01 19.59 -7.19
C ILE A 14 -36.68 18.70 -6.01
N THR A 15 -37.63 17.89 -5.55
CA THR A 15 -37.39 16.93 -4.43
C THR A 15 -36.28 15.95 -4.75
N LEU A 16 -36.25 15.37 -5.97
CA LEU A 16 -35.20 14.43 -6.37
C LEU A 16 -33.82 15.11 -6.40
N LEU A 17 -33.71 16.31 -6.95
CA LEU A 17 -32.46 17.08 -7.01
C LEU A 17 -31.95 17.43 -5.60
N VAL A 18 -32.83 17.94 -4.73
CA VAL A 18 -32.51 18.29 -3.35
C VAL A 18 -32.12 17.04 -2.58
N LYS A 19 -32.79 15.90 -2.79
CA LYS A 19 -32.48 14.61 -2.14
C LYS A 19 -31.08 14.14 -2.45
N LEU A 20 -30.64 14.25 -3.70
CA LEU A 20 -29.25 13.94 -4.10
C LEU A 20 -28.25 14.87 -3.39
N GLY A 21 -28.55 16.16 -3.31
CA GLY A 21 -27.72 17.15 -2.60
C GLY A 21 -27.64 16.87 -1.09
N VAL A 22 -28.75 16.57 -0.45
CA VAL A 22 -28.81 16.20 0.98
C VAL A 22 -28.00 14.94 1.24
N ALA A 23 -28.15 13.91 0.40
CA ALA A 23 -27.38 12.66 0.53
C ALA A 23 -25.88 12.92 0.43
N ALA A 24 -25.44 13.71 -0.56
CA ALA A 24 -24.03 14.06 -0.73
C ALA A 24 -23.50 14.87 0.47
N ALA A 25 -24.29 15.83 0.97
CA ALA A 25 -23.93 16.65 2.13
C ALA A 25 -23.79 15.81 3.41
N VAL A 26 -24.78 14.93 3.68
CA VAL A 26 -24.75 14.03 4.84
C VAL A 26 -23.56 13.05 4.74
N ALA A 27 -23.37 12.42 3.58
CA ALA A 27 -22.23 11.51 3.37
C ALA A 27 -20.89 12.21 3.60
N SER A 28 -20.74 13.44 3.07
CA SER A 28 -19.52 14.25 3.24
C SER A 28 -19.32 14.71 4.69
N ALA A 29 -20.40 15.12 5.38
CA ALA A 29 -20.31 15.52 6.79
C ALA A 29 -19.89 14.34 7.68
N LEU A 30 -20.47 13.17 7.48
CA LEU A 30 -20.09 11.94 8.19
C LEU A 30 -18.63 11.55 7.90
N ALA A 31 -18.21 11.71 6.62
CA ALA A 31 -16.84 11.41 6.21
C ALA A 31 -15.77 12.26 6.91
N ARG A 32 -16.10 13.47 7.40
CA ARG A 32 -15.17 14.33 8.16
C ARG A 32 -14.91 13.86 9.59
N SER A 33 -15.78 13.02 10.15
CA SER A 33 -15.64 12.52 11.52
C SER A 33 -14.64 11.35 11.58
N ARG A 34 -13.51 11.54 12.27
CA ARG A 34 -12.52 10.47 12.49
C ARG A 34 -13.12 9.25 13.20
N THR A 35 -14.07 9.45 14.11
CA THR A 35 -14.75 8.36 14.80
C THR A 35 -15.61 7.57 13.83
N PHE A 36 -16.37 8.24 12.97
CA PHE A 36 -17.16 7.60 11.92
C PHE A 36 -16.26 6.79 10.96
N GLN A 37 -15.16 7.37 10.49
CA GLN A 37 -14.19 6.70 9.62
C GLN A 37 -13.66 5.40 10.24
N ARG A 38 -13.22 5.46 11.52
CA ARG A 38 -12.72 4.28 12.25
C ARG A 38 -13.77 3.19 12.37
N LEU A 39 -15.03 3.57 12.63
CA LEU A 39 -16.13 2.62 12.75
C LEU A 39 -16.55 2.06 11.38
N LEU A 40 -16.55 2.91 10.34
CA LEU A 40 -16.99 2.52 9.00
C LEU A 40 -16.00 1.55 8.32
N PHE A 41 -14.69 1.77 8.49
CA PHE A 41 -13.65 1.00 7.80
C PHE A 41 -13.05 -0.11 8.66
N ALA A 42 -13.54 -0.34 9.87
CA ALA A 42 -13.09 -1.44 10.71
C ALA A 42 -13.43 -2.80 10.08
N GLU A 43 -12.43 -3.68 9.93
CA GLU A 43 -12.62 -5.03 9.38
C GLU A 43 -13.51 -5.91 10.28
N ARG A 44 -13.35 -5.78 11.59
CA ARG A 44 -14.18 -6.45 12.59
C ARG A 44 -14.71 -5.42 13.57
N ARG A 45 -16.02 -5.41 13.78
CA ARG A 45 -16.70 -4.50 14.70
C ARG A 45 -17.25 -5.28 15.89
N SER A 46 -17.04 -4.78 17.10
CA SER A 46 -17.77 -5.24 18.28
C SER A 46 -19.24 -4.79 18.22
N LYS A 47 -20.12 -5.40 19.01
CA LYS A 47 -21.54 -4.99 19.08
C LYS A 47 -21.70 -3.51 19.47
N SER A 48 -20.86 -3.00 20.38
CA SER A 48 -20.88 -1.60 20.80
C SER A 48 -20.41 -0.65 19.69
N GLN A 49 -19.38 -1.02 18.92
CA GLN A 49 -18.92 -0.24 17.76
C GLN A 49 -19.97 -0.22 16.65
N THR A 50 -20.65 -1.33 16.43
CA THR A 50 -21.75 -1.40 15.48
C THR A 50 -22.91 -0.50 15.90
N ALA A 51 -23.29 -0.52 17.19
CA ALA A 51 -24.32 0.38 17.73
C ALA A 51 -23.92 1.85 17.61
N ALA A 52 -22.65 2.19 17.87
CA ALA A 52 -22.13 3.54 17.69
C ALA A 52 -22.18 3.98 16.22
N LEU A 53 -21.79 3.11 15.26
CA LEU A 53 -21.93 3.39 13.84
C LEU A 53 -23.39 3.62 13.44
N MET A 54 -24.30 2.79 13.94
CA MET A 54 -25.75 2.96 13.73
C MET A 54 -26.22 4.32 14.20
N ALA A 55 -25.77 4.81 15.37
CA ALA A 55 -26.16 6.12 15.90
C ALA A 55 -25.80 7.28 14.95
N PHE A 56 -24.65 7.21 14.25
CA PHE A 56 -24.27 8.21 13.23
C PHE A 56 -25.29 8.30 12.08
N PHE A 57 -25.93 7.21 11.74
CA PHE A 57 -26.99 7.19 10.72
C PHE A 57 -28.35 7.55 11.31
N LEU A 58 -28.72 6.90 12.41
CA LEU A 58 -30.08 6.98 12.93
C LEU A 58 -30.42 8.36 13.46
N VAL A 59 -29.51 9.03 14.20
CA VAL A 59 -29.82 10.34 14.82
C VAL A 59 -30.16 11.42 13.79
N PRO A 60 -29.32 11.75 12.80
CA PRO A 60 -29.64 12.81 11.83
C PRO A 60 -30.78 12.42 10.91
N LEU A 61 -30.90 11.14 10.56
CA LEU A 61 -31.87 10.71 9.55
C LEU A 61 -33.28 10.49 10.10
N THR A 62 -33.40 10.11 11.38
CA THR A 62 -34.70 10.15 12.08
C THR A 62 -35.25 11.58 12.14
N LEU A 63 -34.37 12.58 12.35
CA LEU A 63 -34.75 13.98 12.26
C LEU A 63 -35.24 14.34 10.84
N GLY A 64 -34.60 13.82 9.78
CA GLY A 64 -35.04 14.00 8.40
C GLY A 64 -36.45 13.47 8.16
N VAL A 65 -36.76 12.26 8.64
CA VAL A 65 -38.11 11.69 8.57
C VAL A 65 -39.11 12.55 9.34
N TRP A 66 -38.72 13.02 10.54
CA TRP A 66 -39.57 13.91 11.35
C TRP A 66 -39.85 15.26 10.63
N VAL A 67 -38.84 15.87 10.00
CA VAL A 67 -39.00 17.10 9.20
C VAL A 67 -39.98 16.86 8.04
N ARG A 68 -39.83 15.77 7.26
CA ARG A 68 -40.75 15.41 6.19
C ARG A 68 -42.19 15.33 6.67
N THR A 69 -42.42 14.74 7.87
CA THR A 69 -43.78 14.56 8.40
C THR A 69 -44.40 15.85 8.92
N LYS A 70 -43.61 16.86 9.29
CA LYS A 70 -44.08 18.13 9.89
C LYS A 70 -44.08 19.30 8.94
N VAL A 71 -43.16 19.33 7.98
CA VAL A 71 -43.04 20.47 7.04
C VAL A 71 -43.66 20.10 5.71
N PRO A 72 -44.75 20.73 5.33
CA PRO A 72 -45.41 20.48 4.05
C PRO A 72 -44.42 20.71 2.87
N ASN A 73 -44.43 19.81 1.89
CA ASN A 73 -43.66 19.90 0.66
C ASN A 73 -42.14 19.75 0.83
N PHE A 74 -41.60 19.50 2.03
CA PHE A 74 -40.16 19.24 2.23
C PHE A 74 -39.86 17.74 2.25
N LEU A 75 -40.21 17.07 1.16
CA LEU A 75 -40.14 15.61 1.02
C LEU A 75 -38.69 15.09 0.90
N ALA A 76 -37.79 15.94 0.45
CA ALA A 76 -36.35 15.59 0.23
C ALA A 76 -35.55 15.29 1.50
N ALA A 77 -36.06 15.68 2.68
CA ALA A 77 -35.43 15.40 3.95
C ALA A 77 -35.43 13.91 4.32
N ASP A 78 -36.37 13.15 3.74
CA ASP A 78 -36.49 11.70 4.01
C ASP A 78 -35.65 10.90 3.03
N ILE A 79 -34.51 10.41 3.54
CA ILE A 79 -33.60 9.44 2.90
C ILE A 79 -33.54 8.14 3.69
N SER A 80 -34.62 7.81 4.43
CA SER A 80 -34.69 6.61 5.29
C SER A 80 -34.57 5.32 4.47
N PHE A 81 -35.25 5.26 3.32
CA PHE A 81 -35.20 4.10 2.43
C PHE A 81 -33.77 3.75 2.01
N GLU A 82 -33.03 4.70 1.50
CA GLU A 82 -31.66 4.53 1.03
C GLU A 82 -30.71 4.25 2.19
N THR A 83 -30.98 4.84 3.36
CA THR A 83 -30.21 4.59 4.56
C THR A 83 -30.34 3.16 5.07
N VAL A 84 -31.56 2.62 5.05
CA VAL A 84 -31.78 1.21 5.44
C VAL A 84 -31.03 0.26 4.50
N ILE A 85 -31.00 0.58 3.21
CA ILE A 85 -30.19 -0.19 2.23
C ILE A 85 -28.70 -0.09 2.56
N LEU A 86 -28.16 1.11 2.80
CA LEU A 86 -26.76 1.30 3.19
C LEU A 86 -26.40 0.53 4.47
N LEU A 87 -27.28 0.58 5.47
CA LEU A 87 -27.08 -0.19 6.70
C LEU A 87 -27.09 -1.69 6.44
N GLY A 88 -27.98 -2.18 5.57
CA GLY A 88 -28.00 -3.58 5.15
C GLY A 88 -26.70 -4.01 4.51
N LEU A 89 -26.21 -3.25 3.55
CA LEU A 89 -24.97 -3.54 2.82
C LEU A 89 -23.72 -3.46 3.69
N LEU A 90 -23.65 -2.49 4.63
CA LEU A 90 -22.43 -2.18 5.39
C LEU A 90 -22.37 -2.84 6.77
N VAL A 91 -23.53 -3.11 7.38
CA VAL A 91 -23.59 -3.58 8.78
C VAL A 91 -24.21 -4.98 8.88
N GLY A 92 -25.06 -5.32 7.95
CA GLY A 92 -25.72 -6.63 7.87
C GLY A 92 -27.19 -6.64 8.29
N PRO A 93 -27.90 -7.77 8.06
CA PRO A 93 -29.37 -7.82 8.05
C PRO A 93 -30.00 -7.48 9.40
N GLY A 94 -29.54 -8.05 10.50
CA GLY A 94 -30.17 -7.86 11.81
C GLY A 94 -30.12 -6.42 12.30
N TRP A 95 -28.98 -5.75 12.13
CA TRP A 95 -28.83 -4.35 12.49
C TRP A 95 -29.59 -3.43 11.57
N ALA A 96 -29.64 -3.73 10.26
CA ALA A 96 -30.41 -2.94 9.30
C ALA A 96 -31.93 -3.04 9.55
N MET A 97 -32.43 -4.22 9.89
CA MET A 97 -33.84 -4.38 10.33
C MET A 97 -34.16 -3.49 11.52
N LEU A 98 -33.32 -3.55 12.57
CA LEU A 98 -33.49 -2.70 13.76
C LEU A 98 -33.43 -1.21 13.41
N GLY A 99 -32.44 -0.82 12.59
CA GLY A 99 -32.30 0.55 12.13
C GLY A 99 -33.48 1.05 11.32
N GLY A 100 -34.04 0.21 10.44
CA GLY A 100 -35.25 0.50 9.68
C GLY A 100 -36.47 0.75 10.55
N VAL A 101 -36.67 -0.06 11.61
CA VAL A 101 -37.75 0.15 12.58
C VAL A 101 -37.57 1.47 13.33
N VAL A 102 -36.35 1.76 13.81
CA VAL A 102 -36.05 2.99 14.55
C VAL A 102 -36.28 4.24 13.68
N LEU A 103 -35.81 4.22 12.42
CA LEU A 103 -36.01 5.33 11.46
C LEU A 103 -37.48 5.57 11.15
N SER A 104 -38.35 4.55 11.33
CA SER A 104 -39.78 4.64 11.03
C SER A 104 -40.60 5.26 12.18
N VAL A 105 -40.03 5.46 13.36
CA VAL A 105 -40.77 5.97 14.54
C VAL A 105 -41.50 7.28 14.25
N PRO A 106 -40.89 8.31 13.64
CA PRO A 106 -41.63 9.54 13.33
C PRO A 106 -42.79 9.32 12.35
N ALA A 107 -42.60 8.43 11.38
CA ALA A 107 -43.66 8.10 10.39
C ALA A 107 -44.86 7.41 11.03
N VAL A 108 -44.63 6.50 11.99
CA VAL A 108 -45.72 5.84 12.76
C VAL A 108 -46.53 6.84 13.55
N LEU A 109 -45.92 7.85 14.15
CA LEU A 109 -46.60 8.95 14.85
C LEU A 109 -47.49 9.79 13.93
N HIS A 110 -47.30 9.68 12.63
CA HIS A 110 -48.10 10.31 11.57
C HIS A 110 -48.95 9.29 10.80
N HIS A 111 -49.34 8.18 11.42
CA HIS A 111 -50.24 7.13 10.91
C HIS A 111 -49.67 6.29 9.73
N GLU A 112 -48.39 6.36 9.43
CA GLU A 112 -47.74 5.52 8.42
C GLU A 112 -47.35 4.14 9.02
N TYR A 113 -48.32 3.35 9.45
CA TYR A 113 -48.09 2.11 10.23
C TYR A 113 -47.46 0.98 9.44
N LEU A 114 -47.40 1.04 8.11
CA LEU A 114 -46.75 0.03 7.26
C LEU A 114 -45.25 0.27 7.12
N THR A 115 -44.77 1.51 7.34
CA THR A 115 -43.33 1.90 7.19
C THR A 115 -42.38 1.06 8.02
N PRO A 116 -42.61 0.73 9.31
CA PRO A 116 -41.66 -0.08 10.06
C PRO A 116 -41.52 -1.50 9.52
N LEU A 117 -42.62 -2.13 9.12
CA LEU A 117 -42.61 -3.48 8.56
C LEU A 117 -41.86 -3.50 7.22
N PHE A 118 -42.15 -2.52 6.37
CA PHE A 118 -41.48 -2.39 5.08
C PHE A 118 -39.98 -2.14 5.25
N ASN A 119 -39.58 -1.19 6.10
CA ASN A 119 -38.18 -0.87 6.34
C ASN A 119 -37.42 -2.03 7.03
N ALA A 120 -38.06 -2.82 7.88
CA ALA A 120 -37.46 -4.05 8.43
C ALA A 120 -37.21 -5.08 7.32
N ALA A 121 -38.19 -5.33 6.45
CA ALA A 121 -38.04 -6.24 5.30
C ALA A 121 -36.96 -5.74 4.31
N LEU A 122 -36.92 -4.43 4.06
CA LEU A 122 -35.90 -3.78 3.24
C LEU A 122 -34.48 -3.99 3.81
N GLY A 123 -34.32 -3.78 5.12
CA GLY A 123 -33.04 -4.00 5.82
C GLY A 123 -32.59 -5.46 5.79
N LEU A 124 -33.55 -6.39 5.89
CA LEU A 124 -33.27 -7.82 5.72
C LEU A 124 -32.79 -8.12 4.29
N ALA A 125 -33.52 -7.67 3.29
CA ALA A 125 -33.20 -7.91 1.87
C ALA A 125 -31.83 -7.32 1.49
N ALA A 126 -31.58 -6.05 1.84
CA ALA A 126 -30.30 -5.39 1.61
C ALA A 126 -29.13 -6.06 2.37
N GLY A 127 -29.37 -6.49 3.60
CA GLY A 127 -28.36 -7.19 4.40
C GLY A 127 -28.06 -8.61 3.90
N LEU A 128 -29.03 -9.32 3.35
CA LEU A 128 -28.80 -10.60 2.68
C LEU A 128 -28.00 -10.38 1.39
N LEU A 129 -28.35 -9.37 0.58
CA LEU A 129 -27.57 -9.00 -0.59
C LEU A 129 -26.10 -8.71 -0.24
N GLY A 130 -25.85 -7.96 0.85
CA GLY A 130 -24.49 -7.66 1.32
C GLY A 130 -23.67 -8.88 1.74
N LYS A 131 -24.31 -10.05 1.99
CA LYS A 131 -23.62 -11.32 2.22
C LYS A 131 -23.22 -12.05 0.93
N PHE A 132 -23.93 -11.81 -0.17
CA PHE A 132 -23.66 -12.42 -1.47
C PHE A 132 -22.69 -11.60 -2.34
N VAL A 133 -22.54 -10.31 -2.03
CA VAL A 133 -21.67 -9.38 -2.76
C VAL A 133 -20.39 -9.15 -1.95
N GLU A 134 -19.23 -9.21 -2.60
CA GLU A 134 -17.98 -8.91 -1.94
C GLU A 134 -17.92 -7.43 -1.49
N MET A 135 -17.33 -7.19 -0.34
CA MET A 135 -17.27 -5.84 0.24
C MET A 135 -16.60 -4.83 -0.71
N ASP A 136 -15.58 -5.24 -1.47
CA ASP A 136 -14.91 -4.35 -2.43
C ASP A 136 -15.81 -4.01 -3.63
N GLU A 137 -16.71 -4.90 -4.02
CA GLU A 137 -17.72 -4.62 -5.06
C GLU A 137 -18.79 -3.65 -4.53
N ILE A 138 -19.19 -3.77 -3.25
CA ILE A 138 -20.12 -2.82 -2.61
C ILE A 138 -19.48 -1.42 -2.60
N TRP A 139 -18.22 -1.29 -2.20
CA TRP A 139 -17.51 -0.01 -2.19
C TRP A 139 -17.35 0.59 -3.60
N SER A 140 -17.17 -0.24 -4.61
CA SER A 140 -17.02 0.21 -5.99
C SER A 140 -18.35 0.49 -6.70
N PHE A 141 -19.49 0.30 -6.01
CA PHE A 141 -20.82 0.50 -6.60
C PHE A 141 -20.97 1.91 -7.17
N THR A 142 -21.26 1.97 -8.46
CA THR A 142 -21.47 3.19 -9.20
C THR A 142 -22.77 3.07 -10.01
N PRO A 143 -23.85 3.79 -9.62
CA PRO A 143 -25.12 3.78 -10.35
C PRO A 143 -25.03 4.50 -11.69
N PHE A 144 -24.06 5.41 -11.83
CA PHE A 144 -23.69 5.91 -13.14
C PHE A 144 -22.93 4.79 -13.82
N ILE A 145 -23.59 4.06 -14.67
CA ILE A 145 -22.98 3.14 -15.61
C ILE A 145 -21.84 3.92 -16.24
N ASP A 146 -20.62 3.46 -16.00
CA ASP A 146 -19.47 3.96 -16.73
C ASP A 146 -19.91 3.97 -18.19
N LEU A 147 -20.01 5.15 -18.82
CA LEU A 147 -20.56 5.34 -20.18
C LEU A 147 -19.85 4.51 -21.26
N SER A 148 -18.92 3.68 -20.87
CA SER A 148 -18.40 2.59 -21.68
C SER A 148 -19.33 1.35 -21.68
N LEU A 149 -20.62 1.59 -22.01
CA LEU A 149 -21.53 0.50 -22.39
C LEU A 149 -20.86 -0.44 -23.40
N TRP A 150 -20.01 0.11 -24.25
CA TRP A 150 -19.16 -0.61 -25.19
C TRP A 150 -18.12 -1.52 -24.54
N ARG A 151 -17.44 -1.08 -23.47
CA ARG A 151 -16.48 -1.92 -22.73
C ARG A 151 -17.19 -3.03 -21.97
N TRP A 152 -18.34 -2.75 -21.40
CA TRP A 152 -19.20 -3.73 -20.75
C TRP A 152 -19.71 -4.79 -21.72
N VAL A 153 -20.31 -4.37 -22.86
CA VAL A 153 -20.78 -5.27 -23.94
C VAL A 153 -19.63 -6.13 -24.46
N ARG A 154 -18.48 -5.56 -24.77
CA ARG A 154 -17.32 -6.29 -25.27
C ARG A 154 -16.76 -7.31 -24.27
N ARG A 155 -16.81 -7.01 -22.98
CA ARG A 155 -16.36 -7.92 -21.90
C ARG A 155 -17.35 -9.03 -21.65
N ASN A 156 -18.66 -8.75 -21.66
CA ASN A 156 -19.72 -9.72 -21.40
C ASN A 156 -20.01 -10.65 -22.59
N LEU A 157 -19.79 -10.20 -23.83
CA LEU A 157 -19.88 -11.09 -25.00
C LEU A 157 -18.82 -12.20 -25.00
N ARG A 158 -17.68 -11.98 -24.35
CA ARG A 158 -16.60 -13.00 -24.28
C ARG A 158 -16.73 -13.97 -23.10
N LYS A 159 -17.28 -13.54 -21.98
CA LYS A 159 -17.57 -14.39 -20.80
C LYS A 159 -18.77 -13.78 -20.06
N PRO A 160 -19.98 -14.36 -20.19
CA PRO A 160 -21.15 -13.89 -19.47
C PRO A 160 -20.93 -14.06 -17.96
N ARG A 161 -20.57 -13.00 -17.27
CA ARG A 161 -20.59 -12.89 -15.80
C ARG A 161 -21.72 -11.97 -15.44
N ILE A 162 -22.57 -12.39 -14.54
CA ILE A 162 -23.58 -11.49 -13.93
C ILE A 162 -22.78 -10.41 -13.19
N ASP A 163 -22.85 -9.20 -13.70
CA ASP A 163 -22.22 -8.05 -13.05
C ASP A 163 -23.00 -7.74 -11.77
N ARG A 164 -22.42 -8.01 -10.63
CA ARG A 164 -23.06 -7.83 -9.31
C ARG A 164 -23.45 -6.39 -9.06
N GLN A 165 -22.78 -5.41 -9.67
CA GLN A 165 -23.17 -3.99 -9.60
C GLN A 165 -24.49 -3.73 -10.31
N ILE A 166 -24.70 -4.33 -11.48
CA ILE A 166 -25.96 -4.27 -12.21
C ILE A 166 -27.08 -4.95 -11.40
N MET A 167 -26.78 -6.09 -10.77
CA MET A 167 -27.74 -6.76 -9.90
C MET A 167 -28.14 -5.87 -8.71
N MET A 168 -27.19 -5.17 -8.08
CA MET A 168 -27.48 -4.20 -7.01
C MET A 168 -28.35 -3.07 -7.50
N LEU A 169 -28.06 -2.49 -8.67
CA LEU A 169 -28.84 -1.41 -9.28
C LEU A 169 -30.29 -1.85 -9.48
N PHE A 170 -30.50 -2.99 -10.14
CA PHE A 170 -31.86 -3.50 -10.41
C PHE A 170 -32.61 -3.87 -9.13
N LEU A 171 -31.93 -4.45 -8.15
CA LEU A 171 -32.57 -4.80 -6.88
C LEU A 171 -33.02 -3.56 -6.12
N ILE A 172 -32.20 -2.51 -6.03
CA ILE A 172 -32.55 -1.26 -5.34
C ILE A 172 -33.74 -0.59 -6.07
N ALA A 173 -33.72 -0.55 -7.40
CA ALA A 173 -34.83 -0.03 -8.18
C ALA A 173 -36.12 -0.88 -8.02
N ALA A 174 -36.02 -2.19 -8.00
CA ALA A 174 -37.15 -3.09 -7.78
C ALA A 174 -37.78 -2.91 -6.38
N LEU A 175 -36.96 -2.71 -5.35
CA LEU A 175 -37.43 -2.44 -3.99
C LEU A 175 -38.16 -1.08 -3.92
N GLU A 176 -37.71 -0.07 -4.68
CA GLU A 176 -38.38 1.21 -4.79
C GLU A 176 -39.74 1.08 -5.51
N ILE A 177 -39.80 0.34 -6.62
CA ILE A 177 -41.05 0.01 -7.32
C ILE A 177 -42.01 -0.73 -6.39
N CYS A 178 -41.52 -1.70 -5.60
CA CYS A 178 -42.32 -2.42 -4.61
C CYS A 178 -42.88 -1.45 -3.54
N ARG A 179 -42.07 -0.51 -3.04
CA ARG A 179 -42.51 0.53 -2.11
C ARG A 179 -43.66 1.37 -2.67
N GLU A 180 -43.50 1.82 -3.89
CA GLU A 180 -44.52 2.62 -4.57
C GLU A 180 -45.83 1.84 -4.76
N TRP A 181 -45.71 0.59 -5.25
CA TRP A 181 -46.88 -0.27 -5.43
C TRP A 181 -47.65 -0.51 -4.13
N LEU A 182 -46.93 -0.76 -3.03
CA LEU A 182 -47.55 -0.91 -1.70
C LEU A 182 -48.16 0.40 -1.21
N ALA A 183 -47.54 1.55 -1.46
CA ALA A 183 -48.12 2.86 -1.09
C ALA A 183 -49.40 3.18 -1.84
N ARG A 184 -49.52 2.76 -3.10
CA ARG A 184 -50.75 2.88 -3.89
C ARG A 184 -51.87 1.97 -3.36
N LEU A 185 -51.52 0.75 -2.91
CA LEU A 185 -52.49 -0.19 -2.32
C LEU A 185 -52.96 0.25 -0.93
N TYR A 186 -52.10 0.90 -0.15
CA TYR A 186 -52.36 1.33 1.22
C TYR A 186 -52.06 2.82 1.38
N PRO A 187 -52.91 3.72 0.79
CA PRO A 187 -52.72 5.16 0.88
C PRO A 187 -52.59 5.62 2.33
N HIS A 188 -51.73 6.61 2.59
CA HIS A 188 -51.41 7.17 3.91
C HIS A 188 -50.77 6.23 4.93
N ARG A 189 -50.50 4.96 4.61
CA ARG A 189 -49.84 4.02 5.51
C ARG A 189 -48.36 3.78 5.22
N LEU A 190 -47.92 4.12 4.01
CA LEU A 190 -46.53 4.06 3.55
C LEU A 190 -46.28 5.25 2.64
N PHE A 191 -45.18 5.95 2.87
CA PHE A 191 -44.77 7.07 2.03
C PHE A 191 -44.00 6.59 0.80
N ALA A 192 -44.40 7.04 -0.38
CA ALA A 192 -43.62 6.94 -1.61
C ALA A 192 -43.88 8.17 -2.50
N LEU A 193 -42.90 8.51 -3.36
CA LEU A 193 -43.09 9.52 -4.38
C LEU A 193 -43.81 8.88 -5.58
N ASP A 194 -44.92 9.49 -6.03
CA ASP A 194 -45.69 9.01 -7.15
C ASP A 194 -45.93 10.16 -8.13
N SER A 195 -45.61 9.96 -9.41
CA SER A 195 -45.80 10.92 -10.47
C SER A 195 -46.75 10.40 -11.53
N GLY A 196 -47.64 11.27 -12.05
CA GLY A 196 -48.51 10.96 -13.19
C GLY A 196 -47.76 10.86 -14.52
N ILE A 197 -46.50 11.35 -14.59
CA ILE A 197 -45.66 11.32 -15.80
C ILE A 197 -44.72 10.15 -15.73
N TRP A 198 -44.83 9.22 -16.69
CA TRP A 198 -44.02 8.00 -16.72
C TRP A 198 -42.49 8.27 -16.71
N GLY A 199 -42.02 9.26 -17.47
CA GLY A 199 -40.61 9.64 -17.50
C GLY A 199 -40.09 10.13 -16.15
N LEU A 200 -40.89 10.90 -15.41
CA LEU A 200 -40.55 11.38 -14.07
C LEU A 200 -40.56 10.22 -13.05
N GLN A 201 -41.48 9.28 -13.22
CA GLN A 201 -41.55 8.09 -12.38
C GLN A 201 -40.30 7.21 -12.52
N VAL A 202 -39.75 7.06 -13.73
CA VAL A 202 -38.45 6.39 -13.94
C VAL A 202 -37.34 7.11 -13.21
N LEU A 203 -37.34 8.45 -13.18
CA LEU A 203 -36.32 9.20 -12.40
C LEU A 203 -36.46 8.96 -10.88
N VAL A 204 -37.69 8.81 -10.36
CA VAL A 204 -37.94 8.43 -8.96
C VAL A 204 -37.28 7.08 -8.67
N TRP A 205 -37.49 6.06 -9.51
CA TRP A 205 -36.91 4.72 -9.32
C TRP A 205 -35.39 4.71 -9.40
N LEU A 206 -34.81 5.57 -10.24
CA LEU A 206 -33.35 5.69 -10.38
C LEU A 206 -32.72 6.56 -9.29
N CYS A 207 -33.47 7.39 -8.59
CA CYS A 207 -32.97 8.27 -7.55
C CYS A 207 -32.40 7.47 -6.36
N ALA A 208 -33.10 6.43 -5.92
CA ALA A 208 -32.65 5.63 -4.78
C ALA A 208 -31.27 4.96 -4.99
N PRO A 209 -31.00 4.23 -6.09
CA PRO A 209 -29.66 3.73 -6.34
C PRO A 209 -28.63 4.83 -6.52
N MET A 210 -29.01 6.02 -7.03
CA MET A 210 -28.09 7.17 -7.13
C MET A 210 -27.68 7.69 -5.74
N VAL A 211 -28.63 7.85 -4.83
CA VAL A 211 -28.38 8.28 -3.44
C VAL A 211 -27.44 7.28 -2.72
N VAL A 212 -27.74 5.98 -2.83
CA VAL A 212 -26.89 4.92 -2.28
C VAL A 212 -25.48 4.98 -2.88
N GLY A 213 -25.39 5.12 -4.21
CA GLY A 213 -24.11 5.17 -4.92
C GLY A 213 -23.29 6.42 -4.59
N ILE A 214 -23.92 7.59 -4.43
CA ILE A 214 -23.21 8.82 -4.00
C ILE A 214 -22.58 8.62 -2.63
N ALA A 215 -23.31 8.09 -1.65
CA ALA A 215 -22.78 7.85 -0.33
C ALA A 215 -21.62 6.88 -0.35
N LEU A 216 -21.77 5.73 -1.02
CA LEU A 216 -20.70 4.73 -1.16
C LEU A 216 -19.49 5.30 -1.90
N LYS A 217 -19.69 6.10 -2.93
CA LYS A 217 -18.58 6.70 -3.70
C LYS A 217 -17.78 7.71 -2.88
N VAL A 218 -18.46 8.57 -2.10
CA VAL A 218 -17.80 9.52 -1.20
C VAL A 218 -16.94 8.78 -0.16
N TRP A 219 -17.50 7.74 0.45
CA TRP A 219 -16.77 6.97 1.47
C TRP A 219 -15.69 6.07 0.88
N ASN A 220 -15.89 5.53 -0.33
CA ASN A 220 -14.86 4.75 -1.01
C ASN A 220 -13.66 5.63 -1.43
N ALA A 221 -13.89 6.85 -1.89
CA ALA A 221 -12.81 7.80 -2.19
C ALA A 221 -11.95 8.04 -0.94
N LEU A 222 -12.58 8.29 0.20
CA LEU A 222 -11.88 8.43 1.49
C LEU A 222 -11.15 7.14 1.91
N ARG A 223 -11.78 5.97 1.72
CA ARG A 223 -11.16 4.66 2.01
C ARG A 223 -9.89 4.44 1.19
N ILE A 224 -9.93 4.78 -0.10
CA ILE A 224 -8.78 4.67 -1.00
C ILE A 224 -7.67 5.63 -0.56
N GLU A 225 -8.01 6.87 -0.21
CA GLU A 225 -7.06 7.87 0.28
C GLU A 225 -6.33 7.38 1.55
N LEU A 226 -7.07 6.91 2.55
CA LEU A 226 -6.51 6.37 3.79
C LEU A 226 -5.61 5.13 3.54
N LYS A 227 -6.03 4.22 2.65
CA LYS A 227 -5.20 3.07 2.26
C LYS A 227 -3.91 3.51 1.55
N LEU A 228 -3.98 4.52 0.70
CA LEU A 228 -2.81 5.04 -0.01
C LEU A 228 -1.83 5.72 0.95
N GLU A 229 -2.32 6.47 1.92
CA GLU A 229 -1.47 7.07 2.97
C GLU A 229 -0.75 6.00 3.80
N GLU A 230 -1.47 4.96 4.20
CA GLU A 230 -0.87 3.84 4.94
C GLU A 230 0.18 3.09 4.11
N GLN A 231 -0.10 2.84 2.82
CA GLN A 231 0.88 2.22 1.92
C GLN A 231 2.14 3.09 1.75
N LYS A 232 1.98 4.41 1.61
CA LYS A 232 3.12 5.35 1.53
C LYS A 232 3.94 5.32 2.81
N ARG A 233 3.28 5.28 3.97
CA ARG A 233 3.94 5.19 5.26
C ARG A 233 4.75 3.90 5.40
N LEU A 234 4.13 2.75 5.11
CA LEU A 234 4.80 1.45 5.15
C LEU A 234 5.98 1.36 4.17
N LEU A 235 5.83 1.94 2.98
CA LEU A 235 6.93 2.02 2.01
C LEU A 235 8.10 2.87 2.53
N LEU A 236 7.80 4.00 3.19
CA LEU A 236 8.83 4.86 3.79
C LEU A 236 9.53 4.14 4.94
N GLU A 237 8.78 3.49 5.83
CA GLU A 237 9.33 2.69 6.93
C GLU A 237 10.24 1.57 6.40
N ALA A 238 9.80 0.85 5.35
CA ALA A 238 10.61 -0.19 4.71
C ALA A 238 11.89 0.37 4.05
N ARG A 239 11.82 1.56 3.44
CA ARG A 239 13.00 2.23 2.87
C ARG A 239 13.98 2.66 3.96
N LEU A 240 13.48 3.20 5.08
CA LEU A 240 14.32 3.58 6.22
C LEU A 240 15.01 2.35 6.83
N ASP A 241 14.30 1.24 7.00
CA ASP A 241 14.85 -0.02 7.49
C ASP A 241 15.93 -0.57 6.54
N ALA A 242 15.71 -0.49 5.22
CA ALA A 242 16.69 -0.90 4.23
C ALA A 242 17.95 -0.03 4.27
N LEU A 243 17.80 1.30 4.39
CA LEU A 243 18.91 2.24 4.58
C LEU A 243 19.70 1.97 5.87
N GLN A 244 19.02 1.73 6.99
CA GLN A 244 19.68 1.40 8.26
C GLN A 244 20.48 0.09 8.19
N ARG A 245 20.02 -0.89 7.42
CA ARG A 245 20.75 -2.16 7.23
C ARG A 245 21.98 -2.02 6.32
N GLN A 246 22.02 -1.01 5.45
CA GLN A 246 23.21 -0.74 4.61
C GLN A 246 24.37 -0.17 5.43
N ILE A 247 24.08 0.52 6.53
CA ILE A 247 25.10 0.95 7.48
C ILE A 247 25.32 -0.21 8.45
N ASN A 248 26.45 -0.91 8.36
CA ASN A 248 26.80 -1.95 9.34
C ASN A 248 26.99 -1.30 10.74
N PRO A 249 25.99 -1.42 11.68
CA PRO A 249 26.08 -0.70 12.96
C PRO A 249 27.29 -1.15 13.79
N HIS A 250 27.66 -2.41 13.68
CA HIS A 250 28.80 -2.98 14.39
C HIS A 250 30.13 -2.37 13.91
N PHE A 251 30.29 -2.19 12.59
CA PHE A 251 31.43 -1.48 12.04
C PHE A 251 31.53 -0.05 12.56
N LEU A 252 30.41 0.67 12.54
CA LEU A 252 30.35 2.06 13.01
C LEU A 252 30.74 2.18 14.48
N PHE A 253 30.13 1.37 15.37
CA PHE A 253 30.47 1.38 16.79
C PHE A 253 31.94 1.03 17.06
N ASN A 254 32.47 0.01 16.37
CA ASN A 254 33.87 -0.42 16.55
C ASN A 254 34.84 0.66 16.06
N THR A 255 34.54 1.32 14.93
CA THR A 255 35.35 2.43 14.41
C THR A 255 35.36 3.61 15.37
N LEU A 256 34.19 4.03 15.90
CA LEU A 256 34.09 5.11 16.89
C LEU A 256 34.86 4.79 18.16
N ASN A 257 34.79 3.54 18.66
CA ASN A 257 35.57 3.09 19.82
C ASN A 257 37.06 3.16 19.53
N SER A 258 37.53 2.74 18.36
CA SER A 258 38.94 2.82 17.95
C SER A 258 39.41 4.28 17.86
N ILE A 259 38.60 5.15 17.24
CA ILE A 259 38.89 6.59 17.18
C ILE A 259 39.05 7.16 18.61
N THR A 260 38.08 6.85 19.50
CA THR A 260 38.10 7.35 20.89
C THR A 260 39.36 6.89 21.64
N ALA A 261 39.78 5.65 21.45
CA ALA A 261 41.01 5.10 22.05
C ALA A 261 42.27 5.81 21.54
N LEU A 262 42.29 6.23 20.29
CA LEU A 262 43.43 6.87 19.62
C LEU A 262 43.54 8.37 19.89
N VAL A 263 42.46 9.06 20.26
CA VAL A 263 42.41 10.53 20.43
C VAL A 263 43.54 11.05 21.31
N ARG A 264 43.93 10.31 22.39
CA ARG A 264 44.97 10.75 23.30
C ARG A 264 46.37 10.27 22.90
N SER A 265 46.50 9.11 22.31
CA SER A 265 47.78 8.47 21.98
C SER A 265 48.29 8.80 20.59
N GLN A 266 47.40 8.91 19.62
CA GLN A 266 47.68 9.16 18.20
C GLN A 266 46.64 10.08 17.56
N PRO A 267 46.60 11.38 17.91
CA PRO A 267 45.53 12.30 17.52
C PRO A 267 45.42 12.49 15.99
N GLU A 268 46.51 12.47 15.27
CA GLU A 268 46.49 12.59 13.80
C GLU A 268 45.83 11.37 13.12
N LEU A 269 46.13 10.16 13.61
CA LEU A 269 45.50 8.95 13.13
C LEU A 269 44.01 8.92 13.46
N ALA A 270 43.60 9.39 14.65
CA ALA A 270 42.21 9.51 15.03
C ALA A 270 41.47 10.49 14.11
N ARG A 271 42.11 11.61 13.72
CA ARG A 271 41.58 12.59 12.76
C ARG A 271 41.41 11.97 11.38
N GLU A 272 42.43 11.25 10.92
CA GLU A 272 42.38 10.57 9.61
C GLU A 272 41.24 9.52 9.56
N MET A 273 41.11 8.68 10.58
CA MET A 273 40.01 7.70 10.70
C MET A 273 38.64 8.41 10.70
N THR A 274 38.51 9.57 11.36
CA THR A 274 37.25 10.34 11.38
C THR A 274 36.88 10.82 9.97
N VAL A 275 37.87 11.31 9.21
CA VAL A 275 37.65 11.76 7.83
C VAL A 275 37.24 10.58 6.94
N LYS A 276 37.92 9.45 7.02
CA LYS A 276 37.58 8.23 6.26
C LYS A 276 36.19 7.71 6.60
N LEU A 277 35.85 7.68 7.89
CA LEU A 277 34.51 7.29 8.32
C LEU A 277 33.44 8.24 7.75
N ALA A 278 33.70 9.56 7.75
CA ALA A 278 32.77 10.52 7.15
C ALA A 278 32.63 10.34 5.63
N ASN A 279 33.70 9.96 4.92
CA ASN A 279 33.64 9.64 3.50
C ASN A 279 32.80 8.41 3.22
N ILE A 280 32.99 7.33 4.00
CA ILE A 280 32.20 6.09 3.90
C ILE A 280 30.71 6.40 4.13
N LEU A 281 30.37 7.11 5.20
CA LEU A 281 28.99 7.48 5.51
C LEU A 281 28.36 8.34 4.38
N ARG A 282 29.12 9.29 3.85
CA ARG A 282 28.64 10.13 2.74
C ARG A 282 28.42 9.30 1.46
N ALA A 283 29.31 8.37 1.17
CA ALA A 283 29.14 7.46 0.06
C ALA A 283 27.89 6.58 0.22
N LEU A 284 27.66 5.98 1.40
CA LEU A 284 26.47 5.14 1.68
C LEU A 284 25.14 5.91 1.64
N LEU A 285 25.14 7.20 1.95
CA LEU A 285 23.94 8.06 1.97
C LEU A 285 23.65 8.75 0.63
N LYS A 286 24.60 8.69 -0.32
CA LYS A 286 24.40 9.27 -1.64
C LYS A 286 23.50 8.34 -2.47
N ASP A 287 22.56 8.91 -3.23
CA ASP A 287 21.84 8.14 -4.25
C ASP A 287 22.86 7.61 -5.26
N HIS A 288 23.06 6.31 -5.28
CA HIS A 288 24.02 5.70 -6.19
C HIS A 288 23.38 5.49 -7.56
N ASP A 289 24.10 5.91 -8.59
CA ASP A 289 23.87 5.42 -9.93
C ASP A 289 24.02 3.88 -9.95
N THR A 290 23.30 3.22 -10.83
CA THR A 290 23.35 1.74 -10.94
C THR A 290 24.78 1.27 -11.23
N TYR A 291 25.54 2.08 -11.97
CA TYR A 291 26.93 1.83 -12.36
C TYR A 291 27.82 3.00 -11.95
N VAL A 292 29.03 2.68 -11.48
CA VAL A 292 30.08 3.65 -11.12
C VAL A 292 31.41 3.19 -11.73
N PRO A 293 32.37 4.11 -12.00
CA PRO A 293 33.71 3.72 -12.39
C PRO A 293 34.37 2.88 -11.29
N LEU A 294 35.15 1.85 -11.69
CA LEU A 294 35.86 0.98 -10.75
C LEU A 294 36.75 1.77 -9.76
N ARG A 295 37.34 2.88 -10.21
CA ARG A 295 38.12 3.77 -9.32
C ARG A 295 37.32 4.27 -8.12
N ASP A 296 36.02 4.50 -8.26
CA ASP A 296 35.18 5.01 -7.16
C ASP A 296 34.86 3.89 -6.15
N GLU A 297 34.61 2.66 -6.62
CA GLU A 297 34.52 1.47 -5.78
C GLU A 297 35.83 1.20 -5.02
N LEU A 298 36.97 1.34 -5.69
CA LEU A 298 38.29 1.18 -5.08
C LEU A 298 38.55 2.24 -3.99
N ARG A 299 38.19 3.51 -4.25
CA ARG A 299 38.35 4.59 -3.25
C ARG A 299 37.53 4.33 -1.99
N PHE A 300 36.27 3.92 -2.17
CA PHE A 300 35.42 3.55 -1.04
C PHE A 300 36.02 2.39 -0.25
N THR A 301 36.49 1.38 -0.96
CA THR A 301 37.13 0.20 -0.40
C THR A 301 38.41 0.56 0.35
N ASP A 302 39.19 1.51 -0.14
CA ASP A 302 40.41 1.98 0.48
C ASP A 302 40.15 2.63 1.85
N ASP A 303 39.19 3.56 1.91
CA ASP A 303 38.79 4.18 3.16
C ASP A 303 38.32 3.13 4.19
N TYR A 304 37.59 2.09 3.75
CA TYR A 304 37.13 1.00 4.59
C TYR A 304 38.31 0.13 5.10
N LEU A 305 39.17 -0.31 4.19
CA LEU A 305 40.33 -1.15 4.51
C LEU A 305 41.31 -0.44 5.45
N ASP A 306 41.57 0.83 5.25
CA ASP A 306 42.48 1.61 6.11
C ASP A 306 41.94 1.69 7.56
N ILE A 307 40.62 1.85 7.74
CA ILE A 307 39.98 1.80 9.06
C ILE A 307 40.16 0.41 9.68
N GLU A 308 39.94 -0.65 8.91
CA GLU A 308 40.07 -2.02 9.38
C GLU A 308 41.52 -2.37 9.75
N VAL A 309 42.52 -1.94 8.97
CA VAL A 309 43.94 -2.11 9.25
C VAL A 309 44.30 -1.46 10.60
N VAL A 310 43.82 -0.28 10.88
CA VAL A 310 44.04 0.39 12.18
C VAL A 310 43.33 -0.38 13.30
N ARG A 311 42.13 -0.88 13.09
CA ARG A 311 41.34 -1.61 14.08
C ARG A 311 41.97 -2.95 14.44
N PHE A 312 42.38 -3.73 13.45
CA PHE A 312 43.01 -5.04 13.67
C PHE A 312 44.46 -4.95 14.05
N GLY A 313 45.14 -3.88 13.67
CA GLY A 313 46.59 -3.70 13.75
C GLY A 313 47.31 -4.14 12.48
N ALA A 314 48.24 -3.31 12.02
CA ALA A 314 48.97 -3.52 10.76
C ALA A 314 49.72 -4.86 10.67
N ASN A 315 49.98 -5.49 11.80
CA ASN A 315 50.62 -6.83 11.86
C ASN A 315 49.64 -7.97 11.62
N LYS A 316 48.31 -7.71 11.75
CA LYS A 316 47.26 -8.72 11.61
C LYS A 316 46.50 -8.64 10.30
N LEU A 317 46.37 -7.46 9.72
CA LEU A 317 45.68 -7.29 8.44
C LEU A 317 46.60 -6.60 7.45
N LYS A 318 46.98 -7.35 6.42
CA LYS A 318 47.75 -6.84 5.27
C LYS A 318 46.82 -6.72 4.07
N VAL A 319 47.01 -5.67 3.28
CA VAL A 319 46.24 -5.39 2.05
C VAL A 319 47.21 -5.30 0.90
N GLU A 320 47.00 -6.12 -0.13
CA GLU A 320 47.75 -6.11 -1.38
C GLU A 320 46.84 -5.75 -2.55
N LYS A 321 47.32 -4.90 -3.46
CA LYS A 321 46.56 -4.43 -4.64
C LYS A 321 47.37 -4.57 -5.90
N GLU A 322 46.81 -5.24 -6.88
CA GLU A 322 47.34 -5.41 -8.22
C GLU A 322 46.32 -4.93 -9.24
N ILE A 323 46.19 -3.60 -9.42
CA ILE A 323 45.14 -2.98 -10.21
C ILE A 323 45.70 -2.55 -11.56
N ASP A 324 45.15 -3.08 -12.65
CA ASP A 324 45.46 -2.62 -14.01
C ASP A 324 44.84 -1.21 -14.22
N PRO A 325 45.67 -0.18 -14.53
CA PRO A 325 45.17 1.19 -14.72
C PRO A 325 44.06 1.30 -15.78
N ARG A 326 44.02 0.39 -16.75
CA ARG A 326 43.01 0.37 -17.82
C ARG A 326 41.62 0.02 -17.30
N THR A 327 41.52 -0.62 -16.11
CA THR A 327 40.24 -1.02 -15.53
C THR A 327 39.57 0.10 -14.72
N LEU A 328 40.30 1.18 -14.39
CA LEU A 328 39.82 2.21 -13.48
C LEU A 328 38.59 2.95 -13.98
N GLU A 329 38.43 3.14 -15.26
CA GLU A 329 37.31 3.82 -15.89
C GLU A 329 36.17 2.86 -16.30
N VAL A 330 36.35 1.55 -16.13
CA VAL A 330 35.30 0.57 -16.44
C VAL A 330 34.13 0.75 -15.48
N LEU A 331 32.93 0.81 -16.03
CA LEU A 331 31.70 0.89 -15.24
C LEU A 331 31.37 -0.46 -14.60
N VAL A 332 31.28 -0.46 -13.29
CA VAL A 332 30.89 -1.63 -12.47
C VAL A 332 29.63 -1.32 -11.67
N PRO A 333 28.85 -2.30 -11.28
CA PRO A 333 27.73 -2.08 -10.37
C PRO A 333 28.20 -1.44 -9.05
N SER A 334 27.51 -0.40 -8.58
CA SER A 334 27.85 0.25 -7.31
C SER A 334 27.78 -0.73 -6.14
N ILE A 335 28.62 -0.57 -5.12
CA ILE A 335 28.72 -1.44 -3.94
C ILE A 335 28.99 -2.92 -4.33
N LEU A 336 29.90 -3.13 -5.31
CA LEU A 336 30.30 -4.45 -5.78
C LEU A 336 31.38 -5.07 -4.88
N LEU A 337 32.41 -4.30 -4.55
CA LEU A 337 33.59 -4.79 -3.84
C LEU A 337 33.39 -4.87 -2.33
N GLN A 338 32.64 -3.95 -1.75
CA GLN A 338 32.47 -3.85 -0.30
C GLN A 338 31.98 -5.16 0.34
N PRO A 339 30.89 -5.82 -0.11
CA PRO A 339 30.41 -7.05 0.54
C PRO A 339 31.42 -8.19 0.46
N LEU A 340 32.26 -8.22 -0.58
CA LEU A 340 33.26 -9.25 -0.77
C LEU A 340 34.42 -9.08 0.22
N ILE A 341 34.88 -7.85 0.38
CA ILE A 341 35.95 -7.49 1.31
C ILE A 341 35.48 -7.61 2.75
N GLU A 342 34.29 -7.18 3.08
CA GLU A 342 33.70 -7.40 4.41
C GLU A 342 33.67 -8.90 4.77
N ASN A 343 33.29 -9.75 3.82
CA ASN A 343 33.25 -11.18 4.00
C ASN A 343 34.68 -11.76 4.21
N SER A 344 35.64 -11.32 3.42
CA SER A 344 37.06 -11.76 3.57
C SER A 344 37.62 -11.40 4.95
N ILE A 345 37.37 -10.19 5.43
CA ILE A 345 37.86 -9.75 6.73
C ILE A 345 37.11 -10.49 7.85
N LYS A 346 35.78 -10.41 7.88
CA LYS A 346 34.94 -10.90 8.98
C LYS A 346 34.95 -12.43 9.11
N HIS A 347 34.89 -13.14 7.98
CA HIS A 347 34.77 -14.59 7.97
C HIS A 347 36.05 -15.30 7.62
N GLY A 348 36.96 -14.67 6.87
CA GLY A 348 38.25 -15.22 6.51
C GLY A 348 39.30 -14.94 7.56
N LEU A 349 39.54 -13.69 7.92
CA LEU A 349 40.71 -13.26 8.69
C LEU A 349 40.45 -13.06 10.18
N GLU A 350 39.29 -12.51 10.59
CA GLU A 350 38.97 -12.24 12.00
C GLU A 350 39.10 -13.50 12.90
N PRO A 351 38.74 -14.72 12.45
CA PRO A 351 38.94 -15.93 13.24
C PRO A 351 40.38 -16.37 13.40
N ARG A 352 41.33 -15.84 12.60
CA ARG A 352 42.77 -16.23 12.66
C ARG A 352 43.52 -15.40 13.68
N ILE A 353 44.23 -16.08 14.60
CA ILE A 353 45.05 -15.42 15.62
C ILE A 353 46.19 -14.62 14.98
N ASN A 354 46.81 -15.15 13.94
CA ASN A 354 47.94 -14.52 13.25
C ASN A 354 47.53 -13.51 12.16
N GLY A 355 46.24 -13.30 11.97
CA GLY A 355 45.76 -12.45 10.90
C GLY A 355 45.95 -13.05 9.50
N GLY A 356 46.02 -12.19 8.49
CA GLY A 356 46.27 -12.62 7.10
C GLY A 356 46.23 -11.44 6.13
N THR A 357 46.17 -11.79 4.85
CA THR A 357 46.26 -10.85 3.73
C THR A 357 44.95 -10.87 2.92
N VAL A 358 44.42 -9.69 2.59
CA VAL A 358 43.42 -9.52 1.57
C VAL A 358 44.11 -8.98 0.32
N THR A 359 43.91 -9.65 -0.82
CA THR A 359 44.49 -9.27 -2.10
C THR A 359 43.35 -8.88 -3.04
N LEU A 360 43.48 -7.70 -3.65
CA LEU A 360 42.51 -7.17 -4.65
C LEU A 360 43.23 -7.06 -5.99
N ARG A 361 42.67 -7.69 -7.02
CA ARG A 361 43.24 -7.66 -8.38
C ARG A 361 42.20 -7.21 -9.39
N SER A 362 42.64 -6.45 -10.39
CA SER A 362 41.84 -6.19 -11.59
C SER A 362 42.72 -6.28 -12.83
N ARG A 363 42.15 -6.82 -13.91
CA ARG A 363 42.79 -6.90 -15.22
C ARG A 363 41.76 -6.72 -16.35
N LEU A 364 42.20 -6.16 -17.45
CA LEU A 364 41.42 -6.01 -18.67
C LEU A 364 41.95 -6.95 -19.75
N GLU A 365 41.11 -7.87 -20.21
CA GLU A 365 41.44 -8.83 -21.27
C GLU A 365 40.38 -8.71 -22.38
N GLY A 366 40.78 -8.13 -23.51
CA GLY A 366 39.86 -7.84 -24.63
C GLY A 366 38.76 -6.86 -24.21
N ASP A 367 37.54 -7.27 -24.33
CA ASP A 367 36.31 -6.53 -23.97
C ASP A 367 35.74 -6.92 -22.56
N ARG A 368 36.53 -7.63 -21.72
CA ARG A 368 36.13 -8.11 -20.42
C ARG A 368 37.04 -7.61 -19.32
N VAL A 369 36.44 -7.24 -18.19
CA VAL A 369 37.14 -6.93 -16.96
C VAL A 369 37.03 -8.09 -15.98
N PHE A 370 38.17 -8.47 -15.42
CA PHE A 370 38.28 -9.46 -14.36
C PHE A 370 38.63 -8.75 -13.06
N ILE A 371 37.85 -9.04 -12.02
CA ILE A 371 38.04 -8.49 -10.66
C ILE A 371 38.14 -9.66 -9.72
N GLU A 372 39.18 -9.70 -8.90
CA GLU A 372 39.43 -10.78 -7.95
C GLU A 372 39.60 -10.21 -6.54
N VAL A 373 38.95 -10.85 -5.57
CA VAL A 373 39.15 -10.61 -4.14
C VAL A 373 39.56 -11.93 -3.52
N ALA A 374 40.76 -11.96 -2.98
CA ALA A 374 41.32 -13.15 -2.35
C ALA A 374 41.68 -12.88 -0.87
N ASP A 375 41.46 -13.84 -0.02
CA ASP A 375 41.99 -13.89 1.36
C ASP A 375 42.74 -15.17 1.60
N ASP A 376 43.76 -15.15 2.47
CA ASP A 376 44.47 -16.30 2.95
C ASP A 376 43.91 -16.82 4.29
N GLY A 377 42.64 -16.53 4.56
CA GLY A 377 41.95 -16.81 5.81
C GLY A 377 41.66 -18.28 6.10
N VAL A 378 40.71 -18.53 7.00
CA VAL A 378 40.31 -19.90 7.40
C VAL A 378 39.60 -20.66 6.27
N GLY A 379 39.15 -20.01 5.24
CA GLY A 379 38.33 -20.59 4.17
C GLY A 379 36.96 -21.09 4.64
N MET A 380 36.11 -21.45 3.69
CA MET A 380 34.82 -22.07 3.99
C MET A 380 35.02 -23.57 4.17
N GLY A 381 34.75 -24.08 5.39
CA GLY A 381 34.71 -25.52 5.63
C GLY A 381 33.61 -26.21 4.82
N ASN A 382 33.59 -27.53 4.75
CA ASN A 382 32.52 -28.36 4.11
C ASN A 382 31.16 -28.20 4.81
N ARG A 383 30.71 -26.97 5.05
CA ARG A 383 29.37 -26.70 5.58
C ARG A 383 28.38 -26.70 4.43
N PRO A 384 27.26 -27.44 4.55
CA PRO A 384 26.25 -27.43 3.53
C PRO A 384 25.66 -26.01 3.39
N PRO A 385 25.22 -25.60 2.18
CA PRO A 385 24.66 -24.27 1.91
C PRO A 385 23.52 -23.84 2.85
N SER A 386 22.83 -24.82 3.46
CA SER A 386 21.76 -24.60 4.44
C SER A 386 22.28 -24.12 5.82
N ALA A 387 23.53 -24.40 6.18
CA ALA A 387 24.12 -23.94 7.42
C ALA A 387 24.69 -22.51 7.35
N LEU A 388 25.03 -22.05 6.15
CA LEU A 388 25.47 -20.67 5.88
C LEU A 388 24.32 -19.64 6.05
N ARG A 389 23.08 -20.10 6.00
CA ARG A 389 21.87 -19.23 6.17
C ARG A 389 21.67 -18.73 7.61
N ARG A 390 22.20 -19.43 8.63
CA ARG A 390 21.99 -19.06 10.05
C ARG A 390 22.92 -17.96 10.55
N ASP A 391 24.11 -17.85 9.97
CA ASP A 391 25.17 -16.96 10.47
C ASP A 391 25.35 -15.67 9.62
N GLY A 392 24.49 -15.44 8.62
CA GLY A 392 24.60 -14.27 7.71
C GLY A 392 25.79 -14.32 6.74
N ALA A 393 26.64 -15.34 6.83
CA ALA A 393 27.88 -15.49 6.09
C ALA A 393 27.74 -15.81 4.58
N GLY A 394 26.59 -15.74 4.00
CA GLY A 394 26.38 -16.00 2.57
C GLY A 394 25.50 -14.95 1.88
N ILE A 395 24.92 -14.05 2.67
CA ILE A 395 23.93 -13.10 2.15
C ILE A 395 24.60 -12.06 1.25
N GLY A 396 25.77 -11.55 1.64
CA GLY A 396 26.50 -10.54 0.86
C GLY A 396 26.94 -11.04 -0.52
N MET A 397 27.57 -12.23 -0.58
CA MET A 397 28.00 -12.85 -1.84
C MET A 397 26.81 -13.20 -2.75
N LYS A 398 25.74 -13.74 -2.17
CA LYS A 398 24.52 -14.07 -2.91
C LYS A 398 23.87 -12.82 -3.50
N ASN A 399 23.81 -11.73 -2.75
CA ASN A 399 23.28 -10.46 -3.23
C ASN A 399 24.12 -9.90 -4.41
N VAL A 400 25.45 -10.02 -4.34
CA VAL A 400 26.33 -9.64 -5.44
C VAL A 400 26.05 -10.50 -6.67
N GLN A 401 25.96 -11.81 -6.51
CA GLN A 401 25.66 -12.74 -7.61
C GLN A 401 24.31 -12.44 -8.24
N GLU A 402 23.23 -12.38 -7.45
CA GLU A 402 21.88 -12.06 -7.93
C GLU A 402 21.83 -10.72 -8.66
N ARG A 403 22.59 -9.73 -8.19
CA ARG A 403 22.68 -8.43 -8.84
C ARG A 403 23.39 -8.49 -10.18
N LEU A 404 24.49 -9.23 -10.29
CA LEU A 404 25.20 -9.46 -11.53
C LEU A 404 24.31 -10.20 -12.54
N ASP A 405 23.58 -11.21 -12.10
CA ASP A 405 22.63 -11.96 -12.93
C ASP A 405 21.53 -11.06 -13.48
N VAL A 406 21.00 -10.13 -12.66
CA VAL A 406 19.98 -9.16 -13.10
C VAL A 406 20.51 -8.14 -14.09
N LEU A 407 21.74 -7.63 -13.89
CA LEU A 407 22.30 -6.54 -14.71
C LEU A 407 22.95 -7.02 -16.01
N TYR A 408 23.56 -8.19 -16.01
CA TYR A 408 24.36 -8.70 -17.14
C TYR A 408 23.83 -10.04 -17.69
N GLY A 409 22.92 -10.71 -16.98
CA GLY A 409 22.43 -12.03 -17.38
C GLY A 409 23.58 -13.03 -17.53
N ASN A 410 23.59 -13.75 -18.65
CA ASN A 410 24.63 -14.75 -18.98
C ASN A 410 26.00 -14.16 -19.36
N GLN A 411 26.15 -12.83 -19.38
CA GLN A 411 27.42 -12.18 -19.73
C GLN A 411 28.32 -11.95 -18.53
N ALA A 412 27.83 -12.10 -17.29
CA ALA A 412 28.63 -12.06 -16.09
C ALA A 412 28.94 -13.49 -15.59
N HIS A 413 30.16 -13.66 -15.08
CA HIS A 413 30.54 -14.88 -14.38
C HIS A 413 31.00 -14.54 -12.96
N PHE A 414 30.43 -15.22 -11.97
CA PHE A 414 30.78 -15.08 -10.56
C PHE A 414 31.20 -16.44 -10.04
N ASN A 415 32.48 -16.58 -9.66
CA ASN A 415 33.04 -17.83 -9.19
C ASN A 415 33.68 -17.68 -7.80
N VAL A 416 33.45 -18.66 -6.95
CA VAL A 416 34.02 -18.72 -5.58
C VAL A 416 34.75 -20.00 -5.39
N VAL A 417 36.06 -19.91 -5.11
CA VAL A 417 36.93 -21.03 -4.78
C VAL A 417 37.40 -20.86 -3.34
N SER A 418 37.01 -21.77 -2.45
CA SER A 418 37.40 -21.69 -1.04
C SER A 418 37.84 -23.05 -0.54
N ASN A 419 38.99 -23.07 0.12
CA ASN A 419 39.57 -24.28 0.68
C ASN A 419 39.83 -24.09 2.20
N PRO A 420 39.42 -25.03 3.05
CA PRO A 420 39.66 -24.95 4.48
C PRO A 420 41.14 -24.73 4.79
N GLY A 421 41.46 -23.70 5.57
CA GLY A 421 42.80 -23.31 5.97
C GLY A 421 43.67 -22.67 4.89
N ARG A 422 43.15 -22.49 3.67
CA ARG A 422 43.86 -21.87 2.53
C ARG A 422 43.20 -20.58 2.02
N GLY A 423 42.11 -20.14 2.64
CA GLY A 423 41.42 -18.93 2.28
C GLY A 423 40.35 -19.07 1.20
N THR A 424 39.94 -17.95 0.67
CA THR A 424 38.88 -17.83 -0.34
C THR A 424 39.33 -16.93 -1.47
N LEU A 425 39.02 -17.34 -2.71
CA LEU A 425 39.16 -16.53 -3.93
C LEU A 425 37.78 -16.32 -4.57
N ILE A 426 37.42 -15.08 -4.76
CA ILE A 426 36.20 -14.67 -5.48
C ILE A 426 36.65 -14.02 -6.76
N SER A 427 36.14 -14.51 -7.90
CA SER A 427 36.44 -13.97 -9.23
C SER A 427 35.15 -13.51 -9.90
N ILE A 428 35.17 -12.28 -10.39
CA ILE A 428 34.09 -11.66 -11.15
C ILE A 428 34.61 -11.35 -12.54
N GLU A 429 33.86 -11.74 -13.55
CA GLU A 429 34.10 -11.43 -14.94
C GLU A 429 32.86 -10.76 -15.53
N ILE A 430 33.00 -9.54 -16.04
CA ILE A 430 31.93 -8.74 -16.65
C ILE A 430 32.40 -8.06 -17.93
N PRO A 431 31.49 -7.67 -18.83
CA PRO A 431 31.84 -6.85 -19.99
C PRO A 431 32.45 -5.51 -19.57
N ALA A 432 33.52 -5.10 -20.24
CA ALA A 432 34.15 -3.81 -20.00
C ALA A 432 33.39 -2.70 -20.74
N VAL A 433 32.56 -1.96 -20.00
CA VAL A 433 31.88 -0.78 -20.50
C VAL A 433 32.62 0.46 -20.00
N ILE A 434 33.23 1.19 -20.89
CA ILE A 434 33.89 2.46 -20.58
C ILE A 434 32.97 3.57 -21.06
N PRO A 435 32.66 4.61 -20.24
CA PRO A 435 31.90 5.76 -20.71
C PRO A 435 32.61 6.44 -21.91
N ASP A 436 31.89 6.75 -22.96
CA ASP A 436 32.42 7.59 -24.00
C ASP A 436 32.89 8.91 -23.37
N ALA A 437 34.14 9.30 -23.69
CA ALA A 437 34.68 10.58 -23.25
C ALA A 437 33.90 11.71 -23.95
N THR A 438 32.87 12.25 -23.27
CA THR A 438 32.14 13.46 -23.68
C THR A 438 32.92 14.69 -23.27
#